data_8e36fe8b9fdceb35310c87c0d50af546
#
_entry.id   8e36fe8b9fdceb35310c87c0d50af546
#
_cell.length_a   1.000
_cell.length_b   1.000
_cell.length_c   1.000
_cell.angle_alpha   90.00
_cell.angle_beta   90.00
_cell.angle_gamma   90.00
#
_symmetry.space_group_name_H-M   'P 1'
#
loop_
_entity.id
_entity.type
_entity.pdbx_description
1 polymer ?
#
loop_
_entity_poly.entity_id
_entity_poly.type
_entity_poly.pdbx_seq_one_letter_code
_entity_poly.pdbx_strand_id
1 'polypeptide(L)'
;QARNTATSTLQGYIWVIDSLWLIQKLDLTMKKGNLLVYDYFKIQQEYEHPGDSICVLKKQVLDYGVKYKRESSICKTTAIFSNYDFNPQFDNKFFNSELAVTEKEAYEKDSSFWENKRADQLSPEEIAFIIRQDSIRDYINRKEYLDSVDKIFNKITVLKVLWWGVDHR
;
A
#
# COMPACT_ATOMS: atom_id res chain seq x y z
N GLN A 1 -16.22 22.91 -11.60
CA GLN A 1 -15.23 23.44 -10.65
C GLN A 1 -15.86 23.46 -9.26
N ALA A 2 -15.11 23.02 -8.24
CA ALA A 2 -15.58 23.09 -6.85
C ALA A 2 -15.82 24.56 -6.47
N ARG A 3 -16.98 24.84 -5.90
CA ARG A 3 -17.33 26.20 -5.43
C ARG A 3 -16.46 26.68 -4.27
N ASN A 4 -15.85 25.77 -3.53
CA ASN A 4 -14.99 26.06 -2.39
C ASN A 4 -13.69 25.30 -2.52
N THR A 5 -12.56 25.99 -2.57
CA THR A 5 -11.21 25.40 -2.67
C THR A 5 -10.77 24.67 -1.39
N ALA A 6 -11.46 24.85 -0.29
CA ALA A 6 -11.23 24.15 0.97
C ALA A 6 -11.92 22.78 1.04
N THR A 7 -12.77 22.45 0.07
CA THR A 7 -13.47 21.16 0.04
C THR A 7 -12.58 20.11 -0.64
N SER A 8 -12.36 18.99 0.04
CA SER A 8 -11.64 17.85 -0.54
C SER A 8 -12.41 17.28 -1.73
N THR A 9 -11.97 17.62 -2.93
CA THR A 9 -12.61 17.20 -4.18
C THR A 9 -11.66 16.37 -5.02
N LEU A 10 -12.18 15.31 -5.58
CA LEU A 10 -11.53 14.53 -6.62
C LEU A 10 -11.78 15.21 -7.98
N GLN A 11 -10.75 15.21 -8.82
CA GLN A 11 -10.79 15.70 -10.19
C GLN A 11 -10.25 14.63 -11.12
N GLY A 12 -10.87 14.45 -12.27
CA GLY A 12 -10.44 13.47 -13.24
C GLY A 12 -11.56 13.03 -14.17
N TYR A 13 -11.46 11.81 -14.61
CA TYR A 13 -12.34 11.24 -15.62
C TYR A 13 -12.98 9.95 -15.12
N ILE A 14 -14.22 9.76 -15.50
CA ILE A 14 -14.99 8.53 -15.29
C ILE A 14 -15.50 8.10 -16.66
N TRP A 15 -15.18 6.89 -17.07
CA TRP A 15 -15.71 6.28 -18.30
C TRP A 15 -16.90 5.40 -17.92
N VAL A 16 -18.00 5.64 -18.58
CA VAL A 16 -19.26 4.93 -18.36
C VAL A 16 -19.64 4.24 -19.67
N ILE A 17 -20.08 3.01 -19.58
CA ILE A 17 -20.58 2.26 -20.74
C ILE A 17 -21.94 2.86 -21.10
N ASP A 18 -22.06 3.29 -22.35
CA ASP A 18 -23.31 3.79 -22.90
C ASP A 18 -24.40 2.70 -22.82
N SER A 19 -25.64 3.12 -22.63
CA SER A 19 -26.80 2.26 -22.45
C SER A 19 -26.91 1.42 -21.17
N LEU A 20 -25.79 0.96 -20.59
CA LEU A 20 -25.79 0.19 -19.33
C LEU A 20 -25.57 1.06 -18.09
N TRP A 21 -25.02 2.24 -18.24
CA TRP A 21 -24.69 3.19 -17.17
C TRP A 21 -23.73 2.61 -16.12
N LEU A 22 -22.95 1.62 -16.52
CA LEU A 22 -21.95 1.00 -15.64
C LEU A 22 -20.60 1.68 -15.81
N ILE A 23 -19.88 1.84 -14.70
CA ILE A 23 -18.53 2.40 -14.73
C ILE A 23 -17.57 1.37 -15.32
N GLN A 24 -16.84 1.75 -16.37
CA GLN A 24 -15.79 0.94 -16.97
C GLN A 24 -14.43 1.24 -16.36
N LYS A 25 -14.15 2.52 -16.15
CA LYS A 25 -12.86 2.99 -15.64
C LYS A 25 -13.01 4.33 -14.92
N LEU A 26 -12.17 4.57 -13.95
CA LEU A 26 -12.00 5.90 -13.38
C LEU A 26 -10.51 6.25 -13.21
N ASP A 27 -10.21 7.52 -13.35
CA ASP A 27 -8.88 8.11 -13.12
C ASP A 27 -9.10 9.45 -12.41
N LEU A 28 -8.90 9.44 -11.10
CA LEU A 28 -9.22 10.55 -10.22
C LEU A 28 -7.98 10.97 -9.45
N THR A 29 -7.80 12.27 -9.32
CA THR A 29 -6.69 12.86 -8.57
C THR A 29 -7.21 13.85 -7.53
N MET A 30 -6.64 13.82 -6.35
CA MET A 30 -6.83 14.80 -5.30
C MET A 30 -5.61 15.69 -5.21
N LYS A 31 -5.81 17.00 -5.26
CA LYS A 31 -4.71 17.97 -5.21
C LYS A 31 -4.28 18.26 -3.78
N LYS A 32 -3.03 18.65 -3.63
CA LYS A 32 -2.32 18.93 -2.38
C LYS A 32 -3.09 19.76 -1.35
N GLY A 33 -3.81 20.78 -1.76
CA GLY A 33 -4.53 21.67 -0.84
C GLY A 33 -5.56 21.00 0.06
N ASN A 34 -5.96 19.77 -0.28
CA ASN A 34 -6.98 18.99 0.40
C ASN A 34 -6.42 17.77 1.14
N LEU A 35 -5.10 17.59 1.12
CA LEU A 35 -4.41 16.44 1.68
C LEU A 35 -3.56 16.87 2.87
N LEU A 36 -3.76 16.24 4.02
CA LEU A 36 -3.02 16.57 5.24
C LEU A 36 -1.57 16.05 5.19
N VAL A 37 -1.38 14.84 4.71
CA VAL A 37 -0.10 14.11 4.74
C VAL A 37 0.47 13.90 3.34
N TYR A 38 -0.37 13.85 2.32
CA TYR A 38 0.03 13.55 0.96
C TYR A 38 0.29 14.83 0.15
N ASP A 39 1.30 14.82 -0.70
CA ASP A 39 1.54 15.86 -1.69
C ASP A 39 0.58 15.73 -2.87
N TYR A 40 0.25 14.52 -3.24
CA TYR A 40 -0.79 14.17 -4.18
C TYR A 40 -1.33 12.77 -3.88
N PHE A 41 -2.51 12.50 -4.39
CA PHE A 41 -3.14 11.18 -4.33
C PHE A 41 -3.93 10.95 -5.61
N LYS A 42 -3.61 9.87 -6.31
CA LYS A 42 -4.25 9.47 -7.55
C LYS A 42 -4.79 8.06 -7.39
N ILE A 43 -6.05 7.85 -7.79
CA ILE A 43 -6.70 6.55 -7.84
C ILE A 43 -7.13 6.24 -9.26
N GLN A 44 -6.71 5.09 -9.75
CA GLN A 44 -7.15 4.54 -11.03
C GLN A 44 -7.81 3.20 -10.75
N GLN A 45 -9.00 3.00 -11.31
CA GLN A 45 -9.73 1.75 -11.17
C GLN A 45 -10.25 1.32 -12.53
N GLU A 46 -10.15 0.03 -12.79
CA GLU A 46 -10.72 -0.63 -13.98
C GLU A 46 -11.71 -1.68 -13.50
N TYR A 47 -12.85 -1.72 -14.15
CA TYR A 47 -13.97 -2.59 -13.78
C TYR A 47 -14.21 -3.62 -14.89
N GLU A 48 -14.68 -4.77 -14.47
CA GLU A 48 -15.10 -5.87 -15.35
C GLU A 48 -16.60 -6.11 -15.18
N HIS A 49 -17.23 -6.52 -16.25
CA HIS A 49 -18.68 -6.74 -16.30
C HIS A 49 -18.95 -8.20 -16.69
N PRO A 50 -18.94 -9.13 -15.74
CA PRO A 50 -19.22 -10.54 -16.03
C PRO A 50 -20.67 -10.81 -16.43
N GLY A 51 -21.51 -9.79 -16.47
CA GLY A 51 -22.89 -9.81 -16.95
C GLY A 51 -23.43 -8.39 -17.05
N ASP A 52 -24.57 -8.22 -17.69
CA ASP A 52 -25.13 -6.90 -18.02
C ASP A 52 -25.48 -6.02 -16.80
N SER A 53 -25.58 -6.60 -15.61
CA SER A 53 -25.98 -5.91 -14.39
C SER A 53 -24.94 -5.96 -13.28
N ILE A 54 -23.81 -6.65 -13.50
CA ILE A 54 -22.79 -6.84 -12.48
C ILE A 54 -21.54 -6.04 -12.86
N CYS A 55 -21.07 -5.25 -11.92
CA CYS A 55 -19.84 -4.45 -12.07
C CYS A 55 -18.90 -4.81 -10.92
N VAL A 56 -17.75 -5.36 -11.24
CA VAL A 56 -16.72 -5.74 -10.26
C VAL A 56 -15.41 -5.03 -10.53
N LEU A 57 -14.67 -4.75 -9.48
CA LEU A 57 -13.37 -4.10 -9.59
C LEU A 57 -12.34 -5.13 -10.07
N LYS A 58 -11.73 -4.88 -11.23
CA LYS A 58 -10.69 -5.73 -11.81
C LYS A 58 -9.29 -5.34 -11.34
N LYS A 59 -9.02 -4.05 -11.38
CA LYS A 59 -7.70 -3.51 -11.05
C LYS A 59 -7.83 -2.16 -10.36
N GLN A 60 -7.05 -1.95 -9.33
CA GLN A 60 -6.91 -0.67 -8.66
C GLN A 60 -5.45 -0.28 -8.55
N VAL A 61 -5.14 0.94 -8.93
CA VAL A 61 -3.81 1.54 -8.74
C VAL A 61 -3.98 2.77 -7.88
N LEU A 62 -3.26 2.80 -6.77
CA LEU A 62 -3.10 3.97 -5.91
C LEU A 62 -1.69 4.51 -6.10
N ASP A 63 -1.58 5.76 -6.52
CA ASP A 63 -0.32 6.46 -6.71
C ASP A 63 -0.34 7.72 -5.84
N TYR A 64 0.58 7.81 -4.90
CA TYR A 64 0.59 8.91 -3.94
C TYR A 64 2.00 9.29 -3.52
N GLY A 65 2.18 10.57 -3.28
CA GLY A 65 3.41 11.14 -2.75
C GLY A 65 3.24 11.55 -1.29
N VAL A 66 4.21 11.22 -0.46
CA VAL A 66 4.28 11.64 0.95
C VAL A 66 5.52 12.47 1.12
N LYS A 67 5.38 13.65 1.70
CA LYS A 67 6.50 14.53 2.06
C LYS A 67 6.60 14.64 3.56
N TYR A 68 7.76 14.26 4.09
CA TYR A 68 8.08 14.47 5.49
C TYR A 68 9.35 15.29 5.63
N LYS A 69 9.22 16.50 6.15
CA LYS A 69 10.32 17.49 6.24
C LYS A 69 10.92 17.78 4.85
N ARG A 70 12.17 17.34 4.61
CA ARG A 70 12.89 17.53 3.34
C ARG A 70 12.88 16.27 2.45
N GLU A 71 12.35 15.18 2.96
CA GLU A 71 12.29 13.91 2.24
C GLU A 71 10.93 13.75 1.56
N SER A 72 10.96 13.25 0.34
CA SER A 72 9.78 12.94 -0.45
C SER A 72 9.83 11.49 -0.87
N SER A 73 8.75 10.77 -0.63
CA SER A 73 8.59 9.37 -1.02
C SER A 73 7.40 9.24 -1.98
N ILE A 74 7.61 8.53 -3.07
CA ILE A 74 6.58 8.18 -4.04
C ILE A 74 6.23 6.72 -3.81
N CYS A 75 4.93 6.46 -3.67
CA CYS A 75 4.40 5.14 -3.42
C CYS A 75 3.37 4.79 -4.49
N LYS A 76 3.44 3.56 -4.98
CA LYS A 76 2.46 3.00 -5.91
C LYS A 76 2.01 1.64 -5.39
N THR A 77 0.71 1.46 -5.27
CA THR A 77 0.10 0.19 -4.87
C THR A 77 -0.82 -0.29 -5.97
N THR A 78 -0.60 -1.49 -6.46
CA THR A 78 -1.46 -2.13 -7.45
C THR A 78 -2.14 -3.33 -6.82
N ALA A 79 -3.48 -3.34 -6.86
CA ALA A 79 -4.29 -4.47 -6.44
C ALA A 79 -5.06 -5.02 -7.65
N ILE A 80 -5.02 -6.32 -7.84
CA ILE A 80 -5.71 -7.03 -8.91
C ILE A 80 -6.70 -7.99 -8.26
N PHE A 81 -7.93 -7.95 -8.71
CA PHE A 81 -9.04 -8.74 -8.19
C PHE A 81 -9.49 -9.72 -9.26
N SER A 82 -9.61 -10.97 -8.90
CA SER A 82 -10.02 -12.06 -9.80
C SER A 82 -10.80 -13.13 -9.04
N ASN A 83 -11.41 -14.04 -9.77
CA ASN A 83 -12.13 -15.18 -9.20
C ASN A 83 -13.25 -14.79 -8.22
N TYR A 84 -14.09 -13.84 -8.64
CA TYR A 84 -15.24 -13.42 -7.87
C TYR A 84 -16.24 -14.56 -7.70
N ASP A 85 -16.59 -14.85 -6.45
CA ASP A 85 -17.72 -15.70 -6.12
C ASP A 85 -18.92 -14.83 -5.76
N PHE A 86 -19.98 -14.90 -6.55
CA PHE A 86 -21.19 -14.08 -6.38
C PHE A 86 -22.24 -14.70 -5.46
N ASN A 87 -22.04 -15.94 -5.03
CA ASN A 87 -22.95 -16.61 -4.10
C ASN A 87 -22.22 -17.47 -3.08
N PRO A 88 -21.25 -16.90 -2.34
CA PRO A 88 -20.45 -17.64 -1.39
C PRO A 88 -21.32 -18.17 -0.24
N GLN A 89 -21.06 -19.41 0.14
CA GLN A 89 -21.66 -19.99 1.34
C GLN A 89 -20.64 -19.90 2.47
N PHE A 90 -20.99 -19.18 3.52
CA PHE A 90 -20.14 -19.02 4.69
C PHE A 90 -20.67 -19.82 5.86
N ASP A 91 -19.79 -20.49 6.57
CA ASP A 91 -20.10 -21.08 7.86
C ASP A 91 -20.46 -20.02 8.90
N ASN A 92 -21.34 -20.36 9.86
CA ASN A 92 -21.78 -19.42 10.91
C ASN A 92 -20.64 -18.81 11.74
N LYS A 93 -19.46 -19.40 11.72
CA LYS A 93 -18.26 -18.94 12.43
C LYS A 93 -17.24 -18.24 11.54
N PHE A 94 -17.53 -18.08 10.25
CA PHE A 94 -16.59 -17.47 9.30
C PHE A 94 -16.26 -16.00 9.67
N PHE A 95 -17.25 -15.25 10.10
CA PHE A 95 -17.07 -13.87 10.56
C PHE A 95 -16.76 -13.85 12.06
N ASN A 96 -15.58 -14.30 12.43
CA ASN A 96 -15.05 -14.18 13.79
C ASN A 96 -14.61 -12.74 14.07
N SER A 97 -14.25 -12.46 15.33
CA SER A 97 -13.69 -11.18 15.76
C SER A 97 -12.28 -10.88 15.19
N GLU A 98 -11.66 -11.84 14.51
CA GLU A 98 -10.37 -11.68 13.85
C GLU A 98 -10.54 -10.96 12.52
N LEU A 99 -10.02 -9.74 12.44
CA LEU A 99 -10.12 -8.89 11.24
C LEU A 99 -9.15 -9.30 10.13
N ALA A 100 -8.02 -9.92 10.48
CA ALA A 100 -7.03 -10.43 9.54
C ALA A 100 -6.17 -11.51 10.21
N VAL A 101 -5.96 -12.61 9.52
CA VAL A 101 -5.02 -13.67 9.91
C VAL A 101 -3.94 -13.75 8.85
N THR A 102 -2.69 -13.59 9.27
CA THR A 102 -1.54 -13.85 8.37
C THR A 102 -0.93 -15.17 8.78
N GLU A 103 -1.02 -16.15 7.90
CA GLU A 103 -0.42 -17.46 8.12
C GLU A 103 1.11 -17.34 8.13
N LYS A 104 1.77 -18.07 9.01
CA LYS A 104 3.22 -18.03 9.16
C LYS A 104 3.93 -18.41 7.86
N GLU A 105 3.38 -19.38 7.13
CA GLU A 105 3.88 -19.85 5.85
C GLU A 105 3.86 -18.76 4.76
N ALA A 106 3.07 -17.71 4.89
CA ALA A 106 3.02 -16.62 3.93
C ALA A 106 4.37 -15.88 3.81
N TYR A 107 5.16 -15.85 4.88
CA TYR A 107 6.49 -15.22 4.89
C TYR A 107 7.61 -16.14 4.38
N GLU A 108 7.33 -17.43 4.25
CA GLU A 108 8.31 -18.45 3.85
C GLU A 108 8.23 -18.80 2.36
N LYS A 109 7.28 -18.20 1.63
CA LYS A 109 7.12 -18.43 0.19
C LYS A 109 8.26 -17.81 -0.60
N ASP A 110 8.82 -18.60 -1.51
CA ASP A 110 9.87 -18.17 -2.41
C ASP A 110 9.38 -17.27 -3.55
N SER A 111 10.31 -16.72 -4.31
CA SER A 111 10.00 -15.84 -5.44
C SER A 111 9.21 -16.57 -6.54
N SER A 112 9.46 -17.84 -6.75
CA SER A 112 8.78 -18.63 -7.78
C SER A 112 7.29 -18.80 -7.47
N PHE A 113 6.94 -18.97 -6.20
CA PHE A 113 5.56 -18.99 -5.78
C PHE A 113 4.84 -17.67 -6.13
N TRP A 114 5.49 -16.54 -5.82
CA TRP A 114 4.90 -15.24 -6.09
C TRP A 114 4.81 -14.92 -7.58
N GLU A 115 5.79 -15.34 -8.39
CA GLU A 115 5.75 -15.20 -9.85
C GLU A 115 4.55 -15.93 -10.45
N ASN A 116 4.28 -17.15 -9.99
CA ASN A 116 3.15 -17.95 -10.45
C ASN A 116 1.78 -17.42 -9.98
N LYS A 117 1.75 -16.70 -8.85
CA LYS A 117 0.51 -16.15 -8.28
C LYS A 117 0.15 -14.77 -8.80
N ARG A 118 1.11 -14.03 -9.33
CA ARG A 118 0.85 -12.71 -9.87
C ARG A 118 0.02 -12.77 -11.13
N ALA A 119 -1.04 -11.99 -11.18
CA ALA A 119 -1.89 -11.86 -12.37
C ALA A 119 -1.22 -11.02 -13.46
N ASP A 120 -0.40 -10.03 -13.09
CA ASP A 120 0.41 -9.21 -13.99
C ASP A 120 1.89 -9.43 -13.72
N GLN A 121 2.70 -9.40 -14.79
CA GLN A 121 4.15 -9.42 -14.66
C GLN A 121 4.64 -8.10 -14.06
N LEU A 122 5.71 -8.19 -13.25
CA LEU A 122 6.36 -7.00 -12.71
C LEU A 122 7.04 -6.20 -13.83
N SER A 123 6.92 -4.89 -13.77
CA SER A 123 7.69 -4.01 -14.63
C SER A 123 9.19 -4.06 -14.27
N PRO A 124 10.08 -3.69 -15.19
CA PRO A 124 11.51 -3.61 -14.90
C PRO A 124 11.84 -2.70 -13.70
N GLU A 125 11.07 -1.64 -13.49
CA GLU A 125 11.22 -0.72 -12.36
C GLU A 125 10.84 -1.37 -11.03
N GLU A 126 9.75 -2.15 -11.01
CA GLU A 126 9.32 -2.90 -9.84
C GLU A 126 10.31 -4.01 -9.48
N ILE A 127 10.87 -4.69 -10.48
CA ILE A 127 11.92 -5.69 -10.27
C ILE A 127 13.18 -5.03 -9.67
N ALA A 128 13.63 -3.92 -10.23
CA ALA A 128 14.78 -3.19 -9.72
C ALA A 128 14.54 -2.69 -8.28
N PHE A 129 13.32 -2.26 -7.95
CA PHE A 129 12.93 -1.88 -6.60
C PHE A 129 13.03 -3.06 -5.63
N ILE A 130 12.49 -4.23 -5.99
CA ILE A 130 12.54 -5.44 -5.15
C ILE A 130 14.01 -5.84 -4.88
N ILE A 131 14.84 -5.91 -5.91
CA ILE A 131 16.28 -6.25 -5.78
C ILE A 131 16.98 -5.28 -4.83
N ARG A 132 16.67 -3.99 -4.95
CA ARG A 132 17.23 -2.97 -4.05
C ARG A 132 16.76 -3.17 -2.61
N GLN A 133 15.50 -3.46 -2.38
CA GLN A 133 14.96 -3.70 -1.04
C GLN A 133 15.56 -4.95 -0.41
N ASP A 134 15.73 -6.02 -1.17
CA ASP A 134 16.38 -7.24 -0.71
C ASP A 134 17.82 -6.98 -0.32
N SER A 135 18.57 -6.23 -1.12
CA SER A 135 19.95 -5.83 -0.82
C SER A 135 20.06 -4.99 0.46
N ILE A 136 19.11 -4.07 0.69
CA ILE A 136 19.05 -3.27 1.92
C ILE A 136 18.73 -4.16 3.12
N ARG A 137 17.75 -5.07 2.99
CA ARG A 137 17.39 -6.01 4.04
C ARG A 137 18.56 -6.91 4.43
N ASP A 138 19.27 -7.45 3.44
CA ASP A 138 20.44 -8.28 3.66
C ASP A 138 21.58 -7.50 4.35
N TYR A 139 21.77 -6.23 3.98
CA TYR A 139 22.74 -5.36 4.65
C TYR A 139 22.36 -5.11 6.11
N ILE A 140 21.10 -4.77 6.40
CA ILE A 140 20.63 -4.49 7.76
C ILE A 140 20.70 -5.73 8.66
N ASN A 141 20.49 -6.92 8.09
CA ASN A 141 20.51 -8.18 8.83
C ASN A 141 21.93 -8.73 9.07
N ARG A 142 22.96 -8.09 8.51
CA ARG A 142 24.37 -8.49 8.80
C ARG A 142 24.70 -8.25 10.26
N LYS A 143 25.36 -9.23 10.85
CA LYS A 143 25.79 -9.16 12.25
C LYS A 143 26.57 -7.89 12.57
N GLU A 144 27.48 -7.49 11.68
CA GLU A 144 28.29 -6.28 11.81
C GLU A 144 27.46 -5.00 11.92
N TYR A 145 26.38 -4.91 11.13
CA TYR A 145 25.43 -3.80 11.19
C TYR A 145 24.65 -3.81 12.50
N LEU A 146 24.10 -4.95 12.90
CA LEU A 146 23.36 -5.12 14.15
C LEU A 146 24.24 -4.78 15.37
N ASP A 147 25.47 -5.28 15.41
CA ASP A 147 26.44 -4.98 16.47
C ASP A 147 26.77 -3.47 16.52
N SER A 148 26.81 -2.79 15.36
CA SER A 148 27.06 -1.34 15.32
C SER A 148 25.86 -0.54 15.83
N VAL A 149 24.64 -0.96 15.49
CA VAL A 149 23.40 -0.36 15.98
C VAL A 149 23.27 -0.55 17.49
N ASP A 150 23.52 -1.74 18.00
CA ASP A 150 23.50 -2.04 19.43
C ASP A 150 24.51 -1.20 20.22
N LYS A 151 25.72 -0.99 19.69
CA LYS A 151 26.71 -0.08 20.30
C LYS A 151 26.22 1.35 20.38
N ILE A 152 25.48 1.84 19.35
CA ILE A 152 24.91 3.19 19.37
C ILE A 152 23.76 3.26 20.38
N PHE A 153 22.86 2.28 20.38
CA PHE A 153 21.75 2.23 21.32
C PHE A 153 22.22 2.15 22.77
N ASN A 154 23.21 1.34 23.07
CA ASN A 154 23.80 1.22 24.41
C ASN A 154 24.42 2.54 24.90
N LYS A 155 25.11 3.27 24.01
CA LYS A 155 25.63 4.60 24.35
C LYS A 155 24.51 5.60 24.64
N ILE A 156 23.44 5.60 23.85
CA ILE A 156 22.28 6.50 24.04
C ILE A 156 21.55 6.15 25.34
N THR A 157 21.38 4.86 25.64
CA THR A 157 20.70 4.41 26.87
C THR A 157 21.49 4.78 28.10
N VAL A 158 22.82 4.60 28.11
CA VAL A 158 23.68 5.00 29.23
C VAL A 158 23.63 6.52 29.44
N LEU A 159 23.70 7.32 28.37
CA LEU A 159 23.55 8.77 28.44
C LEU A 159 22.17 9.21 28.96
N LYS A 160 21.09 8.55 28.52
CA LYS A 160 19.75 8.83 29.03
C LYS A 160 19.60 8.47 30.50
N VAL A 161 20.10 7.33 30.94
CA VAL A 161 20.05 6.91 32.36
C VAL A 161 20.86 7.87 33.24
N LEU A 162 22.02 8.32 32.76
CA LEU A 162 22.82 9.32 33.48
C LEU A 162 22.12 10.70 33.52
N TRP A 163 21.41 11.08 32.46
CA TRP A 163 20.71 12.38 32.40
C TRP A 163 19.38 12.37 33.18
N TRP A 164 18.60 11.28 33.11
CA TRP A 164 17.32 11.17 33.80
C TRP A 164 17.46 10.74 35.29
N GLY A 165 18.56 10.07 35.64
CA GLY A 165 18.84 9.69 37.02
C GLY A 165 19.23 10.86 37.93
N VAL A 166 19.50 12.05 37.37
CA VAL A 166 19.89 13.26 38.12
C VAL A 166 18.67 14.16 38.40
N ASP A 167 17.54 13.97 37.72
CA ASP A 167 16.40 14.91 37.79
C ASP A 167 15.24 14.45 38.69
N HIS A 168 15.38 13.36 39.43
CA HIS A 168 14.37 12.84 40.36
C HIS A 168 14.89 12.70 41.79
N ARG A 169 15.42 13.81 42.34
CA ARG A 169 15.55 13.99 43.77
C ARG A 169 14.99 15.34 44.19
#